data_0d20e0930f6ea0a0fbf308e887ed2cba
#
_entry.id   0d20e0930f6ea0a0fbf308e887ed2cba
#
_cell.length_a   1.000
_cell.length_b   1.000
_cell.length_c   1.000
_cell.angle_alpha   90.00
_cell.angle_beta   90.00
_cell.angle_gamma   90.00
#
_symmetry.space_group_name_H-M   'P 1'
#
loop_
_entity.id
_entity.type
_entity.pdbx_description
1 polymer ?
#
loop_
_entity_poly.entity_id
_entity_poly.type
_entity_poly.pdbx_seq_one_letter_code
_entity_poly.pdbx_strand_id
1 'polypeptide(L)'
;MYKRQKLFRFEGADGKYICEAHQHSCVEIFALREGKVDFYLGDKKYVLPAGKFIIVNSNEVHSIHTSGRNEAIVLQIPMEKQIMRFSGEKKEEDGKLFALLEKMYRQQIRKEYGYELLMQSIFYQLKYLLVTAYRIPEEKKDYYPGNTHSGHLERITGYLREHYAEEISLETLAATFGYCPTYLSKMFRQYGRINYKDYLRSIRFEHALRELEETDLTIGEIALKNGFPNSQAFSRLFREKYGILPTEYQRRQKENDSAAFLMIQIQAESSLLGRL
;
A
#
# COMPACT_ATOMS: atom_id res chain seq x y z
N MET A 1 16.37 -4.51 -8.97
CA MET A 1 15.32 -3.65 -9.56
C MET A 1 14.63 -2.94 -8.41
N TYR A 2 14.73 -1.62 -8.29
CA TYR A 2 14.14 -0.88 -7.16
C TYR A 2 12.63 -0.84 -7.32
N LYS A 3 11.89 -1.37 -6.34
CA LYS A 3 10.43 -1.22 -6.28
C LYS A 3 10.11 0.28 -6.19
N ARG A 4 9.38 0.81 -7.18
CA ARG A 4 8.99 2.22 -7.19
C ARG A 4 8.01 2.49 -6.04
N GLN A 5 8.28 3.54 -5.26
CA GLN A 5 7.31 4.09 -4.31
C GLN A 5 6.08 4.61 -5.07
N LYS A 6 4.91 4.48 -4.44
CA LYS A 6 3.67 5.06 -4.98
C LYS A 6 3.28 6.27 -4.13
N LEU A 7 3.15 7.42 -4.77
CA LEU A 7 2.64 8.65 -4.17
C LEU A 7 1.36 9.03 -4.90
N PHE A 8 0.27 9.18 -4.17
CA PHE A 8 -1.01 9.58 -4.74
C PHE A 8 -1.76 10.54 -3.83
N ARG A 9 -2.65 11.31 -4.45
CA ARG A 9 -3.57 12.19 -3.77
C ARG A 9 -4.84 11.41 -3.47
N PHE A 10 -5.31 11.57 -2.25
CA PHE A 10 -6.59 11.08 -1.82
C PHE A 10 -7.51 12.28 -1.58
N GLU A 11 -8.66 12.29 -2.25
CA GLU A 11 -9.72 13.27 -2.03
C GLU A 11 -10.99 12.54 -1.64
N GLY A 12 -11.51 12.87 -0.48
CA GLY A 12 -12.88 12.53 -0.12
C GLY A 12 -13.82 13.52 -0.80
N ALA A 13 -14.58 13.04 -1.78
CA ALA A 13 -15.65 13.81 -2.38
C ALA A 13 -16.77 14.11 -1.37
N ASP A 14 -17.68 15.02 -1.70
CA ASP A 14 -18.75 15.53 -0.84
C ASP A 14 -19.40 14.47 0.05
N GLY A 15 -18.98 14.43 1.31
CA GLY A 15 -19.79 14.03 2.42
C GLY A 15 -19.65 12.63 2.98
N LYS A 16 -19.19 11.57 2.33
CA LYS A 16 -18.95 10.25 2.97
C LYS A 16 -18.08 9.38 2.08
N TYR A 17 -16.78 9.44 2.24
CA TYR A 17 -15.90 8.44 1.69
C TYR A 17 -15.57 7.39 2.75
N ILE A 18 -15.71 6.13 2.37
CA ILE A 18 -15.31 5.00 3.19
C ILE A 18 -14.26 4.23 2.38
N CYS A 19 -13.03 4.22 2.85
CA CYS A 19 -12.05 3.24 2.43
C CYS A 19 -12.24 2.03 3.33
N GLU A 20 -12.79 0.97 2.77
CA GLU A 20 -13.03 -0.28 3.49
C GLU A 20 -11.74 -0.85 4.10
N ALA A 21 -11.91 -1.68 5.13
CA ALA A 21 -10.77 -2.31 5.79
C ALA A 21 -9.95 -3.13 4.80
N HIS A 22 -8.69 -2.78 4.67
CA HIS A 22 -7.74 -3.44 3.78
C HIS A 22 -6.33 -3.40 4.39
N GLN A 23 -5.39 -4.06 3.72
CA GLN A 23 -3.98 -4.07 4.05
C GLN A 23 -3.15 -4.21 2.79
N HIS A 24 -1.89 -3.90 2.89
CA HIS A 24 -0.90 -4.06 1.81
C HIS A 24 0.49 -4.34 2.37
N SER A 25 1.39 -4.85 1.53
CA SER A 25 2.75 -5.26 1.92
C SER A 25 3.74 -4.10 2.09
N CYS A 26 3.35 -2.88 1.73
CA CYS A 26 4.18 -1.69 1.89
C CYS A 26 3.91 -0.98 3.24
N VAL A 27 4.87 -0.20 3.69
CA VAL A 27 4.62 0.83 4.71
C VAL A 27 3.91 1.99 4.03
N GLU A 28 2.84 2.49 4.64
CA GLU A 28 2.10 3.64 4.13
C GLU A 28 2.18 4.81 5.10
N ILE A 29 2.34 6.00 4.56
CA ILE A 29 2.19 7.25 5.32
C ILE A 29 0.98 7.97 4.76
N PHE A 30 -0.07 8.06 5.56
CA PHE A 30 -1.27 8.83 5.26
C PHE A 30 -1.17 10.19 5.94
N ALA A 31 -0.98 11.27 5.19
CA ALA A 31 -0.80 12.63 5.69
C ALA A 31 -1.98 13.51 5.27
N LEU A 32 -2.75 14.00 6.24
CA LEU A 32 -3.94 14.80 5.97
C LEU A 32 -3.58 16.28 5.79
N ARG A 33 -3.89 16.83 4.62
CA ARG A 33 -3.66 18.23 4.27
C ARG A 33 -4.82 19.13 4.68
N GLU A 34 -6.04 18.68 4.41
CA GLU A 34 -7.27 19.43 4.70
C GLU A 34 -8.33 18.53 5.33
N GLY A 35 -9.15 19.12 6.17
CA GLY A 35 -10.29 18.45 6.77
C GLY A 35 -9.94 17.62 7.99
N LYS A 36 -10.74 16.58 8.23
CA LYS A 36 -10.65 15.67 9.37
C LYS A 36 -11.13 14.29 8.92
N VAL A 37 -10.42 13.24 9.33
CA VAL A 37 -10.80 11.86 9.03
C VAL A 37 -10.77 10.99 10.29
N ASP A 38 -11.66 10.01 10.35
CA ASP A 38 -11.61 8.91 11.28
C ASP A 38 -10.77 7.79 10.65
N PHE A 39 -9.57 7.60 11.16
CA PHE A 39 -8.64 6.59 10.70
C PHE A 39 -8.65 5.41 11.67
N TYR A 40 -8.86 4.22 11.17
CA TYR A 40 -8.83 3.00 11.96
C TYR A 40 -7.59 2.20 11.62
N LEU A 41 -6.81 1.84 12.64
CA LEU A 41 -5.61 1.03 12.53
C LEU A 41 -5.76 -0.17 13.47
N GLY A 42 -6.04 -1.34 12.91
CA GLY A 42 -6.53 -2.48 13.67
C GLY A 42 -7.78 -2.11 14.47
N ASP A 43 -7.73 -2.30 15.78
CA ASP A 43 -8.84 -1.99 16.69
C ASP A 43 -8.86 -0.54 17.20
N LYS A 44 -7.83 0.24 16.88
CA LYS A 44 -7.70 1.61 17.36
C LYS A 44 -8.28 2.61 16.39
N LYS A 45 -9.13 3.50 16.90
CA LYS A 45 -9.62 4.65 16.16
C LYS A 45 -8.75 5.87 16.45
N TYR A 46 -8.33 6.55 15.41
CA TYR A 46 -7.62 7.83 15.46
C TYR A 46 -8.46 8.88 14.75
N VAL A 47 -8.61 10.03 15.40
CA VAL A 47 -9.20 11.20 14.75
C VAL A 47 -8.05 12.05 14.22
N LEU A 48 -7.84 12.03 12.92
CA LEU A 48 -6.72 12.69 12.26
C LEU A 48 -7.16 14.07 11.75
N PRO A 49 -6.66 15.18 12.31
CA PRO A 49 -6.90 16.52 11.78
C PRO A 49 -5.87 16.87 10.70
N ALA A 50 -6.14 17.93 9.94
CA ALA A 50 -5.19 18.51 8.99
C ALA A 50 -3.83 18.81 9.63
N GLY A 51 -2.76 18.62 8.87
CA GLY A 51 -1.37 18.79 9.32
C GLY A 51 -0.82 17.61 10.13
N LYS A 52 -1.56 16.52 10.25
CA LYS A 52 -1.13 15.28 10.91
C LYS A 52 -1.05 14.12 9.94
N PHE A 53 -0.32 13.09 10.32
CA PHE A 53 -0.18 11.86 9.54
C PHE A 53 -0.28 10.63 10.45
N ILE A 54 -0.49 9.49 9.80
CA ILE A 54 -0.43 8.16 10.39
C ILE A 54 0.54 7.31 9.56
N ILE A 55 1.34 6.49 10.25
CA ILE A 55 2.17 5.46 9.62
C ILE A 55 1.47 4.13 9.80
N VAL A 56 1.14 3.51 8.66
CA VAL A 56 0.61 2.14 8.59
C VAL A 56 1.76 1.22 8.27
N ASN A 57 2.03 0.27 9.15
CA ASN A 57 3.08 -0.71 8.90
C ASN A 57 2.65 -1.72 7.86
N SER A 58 3.65 -2.38 7.24
CA SER A 58 3.41 -3.47 6.30
C SER A 58 2.42 -4.48 6.88
N ASN A 59 1.38 -4.79 6.11
CA ASN A 59 0.32 -5.74 6.45
C ASN A 59 -0.53 -5.38 7.68
N GLU A 60 -0.57 -4.14 8.07
CA GLU A 60 -1.43 -3.64 9.12
C GLU A 60 -2.79 -3.25 8.52
N VAL A 61 -3.86 -3.87 9.06
CA VAL A 61 -5.23 -3.62 8.57
C VAL A 61 -5.65 -2.22 8.96
N HIS A 62 -6.13 -1.46 7.99
CA HIS A 62 -6.61 -0.10 8.23
C HIS A 62 -7.82 0.25 7.36
N SER A 63 -8.58 1.24 7.82
CA SER A 63 -9.72 1.81 7.08
C SER A 63 -9.84 3.30 7.38
N ILE A 64 -10.51 4.02 6.48
CA ILE A 64 -10.66 5.47 6.58
C ILE A 64 -12.13 5.82 6.38
N HIS A 65 -12.70 6.56 7.33
CA HIS A 65 -14.04 7.09 7.23
C HIS A 65 -14.00 8.60 7.27
N THR A 66 -14.64 9.23 6.32
CA THR A 66 -14.72 10.69 6.25
C THR A 66 -16.18 11.15 6.27
N SER A 67 -16.43 12.27 6.93
CA SER A 67 -17.76 12.88 7.01
C SER A 67 -17.86 14.23 6.32
N GLY A 68 -16.78 14.67 5.66
CA GLY A 68 -16.71 15.97 4.99
C GLY A 68 -15.54 16.03 3.99
N ARG A 69 -15.41 17.19 3.35
CA ARG A 69 -14.29 17.42 2.43
C ARG A 69 -12.95 17.23 3.13
N ASN A 70 -12.07 16.49 2.49
CA ASN A 70 -10.72 16.23 2.97
C ASN A 70 -9.76 16.03 1.81
N GLU A 71 -8.50 16.29 2.05
CA GLU A 71 -7.41 16.03 1.11
C GLU A 71 -6.22 15.45 1.86
N ALA A 72 -5.69 14.34 1.37
CA ALA A 72 -4.52 13.68 1.92
C ALA A 72 -3.48 13.34 0.87
N ILE A 73 -2.24 13.26 1.31
CA ILE A 73 -1.12 12.68 0.57
C ILE A 73 -0.92 11.26 1.12
N VAL A 74 -0.88 10.29 0.23
CA VAL A 74 -0.61 8.89 0.59
C VAL A 74 0.67 8.45 -0.08
N LEU A 75 1.68 8.08 0.71
CA LEU A 75 2.95 7.55 0.25
C LEU A 75 3.08 6.08 0.64
N GLN A 76 3.10 5.19 -0.34
CA GLN A 76 3.38 3.77 -0.14
C GLN A 76 4.85 3.47 -0.43
N ILE A 77 5.53 2.88 0.54
CA ILE A 77 6.96 2.56 0.51
C ILE A 77 7.10 1.03 0.51
N PRO A 78 7.48 0.41 -0.61
CA PRO A 78 7.77 -1.01 -0.63
C PRO A 78 8.93 -1.32 0.32
N MET A 79 8.74 -2.27 1.22
CA MET A 79 9.77 -2.72 2.15
C MET A 79 10.36 -4.04 1.65
N GLU A 80 11.66 -4.06 1.40
CA GLU A 80 12.38 -5.30 1.15
C GLU A 80 12.52 -6.07 2.46
N LYS A 81 12.41 -7.38 2.39
CA LYS A 81 12.62 -8.47 3.36
C LYS A 81 12.88 -8.17 4.86
N GLN A 82 13.25 -6.98 5.26
CA GLN A 82 13.38 -6.60 6.68
C GLN A 82 12.04 -6.10 7.20
N ILE A 83 11.47 -6.82 8.15
CA ILE A 83 10.26 -6.41 8.87
C ILE A 83 10.62 -5.29 9.83
N MET A 84 10.87 -4.09 9.30
CA MET A 84 10.98 -2.89 10.14
C MET A 84 9.56 -2.39 10.45
N ARG A 85 9.31 -2.14 11.73
CA ARG A 85 8.08 -1.46 12.15
C ARG A 85 8.39 -0.04 12.59
N PHE A 86 7.41 0.84 12.40
CA PHE A 86 7.51 2.25 12.72
C PHE A 86 6.39 2.64 13.68
N SER A 87 6.72 3.51 14.63
CA SER A 87 5.75 4.10 15.54
C SER A 87 5.14 5.33 14.89
N GLY A 88 3.80 5.41 14.88
CA GLY A 88 3.07 6.62 14.53
C GLY A 88 2.91 7.62 15.67
N GLU A 89 3.57 7.38 16.80
CA GLU A 89 3.51 8.29 17.94
C GLU A 89 4.22 9.61 17.64
N LYS A 90 3.69 10.68 18.21
CA LYS A 90 4.18 12.06 18.05
C LYS A 90 5.68 12.18 18.36
N LYS A 91 6.43 12.75 17.40
CA LYS A 91 7.86 13.00 17.50
C LYS A 91 8.16 14.47 17.16
N GLU A 92 9.32 14.93 17.58
CA GLU A 92 9.80 16.28 17.23
C GLU A 92 9.97 16.45 15.72
N GLU A 93 10.25 15.36 14.99
CA GLU A 93 10.43 15.33 13.57
C GLU A 93 9.14 15.32 12.74
N ASP A 94 7.97 15.28 13.37
CA ASP A 94 6.67 15.23 12.64
C ASP A 94 6.53 16.34 11.60
N GLY A 95 6.94 17.56 11.95
CA GLY A 95 6.93 18.69 11.02
C GLY A 95 7.86 18.51 9.83
N LYS A 96 9.04 17.90 10.03
CA LYS A 96 10.00 17.60 8.96
C LYS A 96 9.47 16.56 8.02
N LEU A 97 8.87 15.48 8.55
CA LEU A 97 8.28 14.42 7.74
C LEU A 97 7.13 14.95 6.89
N PHE A 98 6.23 15.73 7.48
CA PHE A 98 5.11 16.32 6.76
C PHE A 98 5.60 17.28 5.66
N ALA A 99 6.60 18.13 5.94
CA ALA A 99 7.18 19.03 4.96
C ALA A 99 7.83 18.31 3.77
N LEU A 100 8.49 17.16 4.01
CA LEU A 100 9.06 16.34 2.94
C LEU A 100 7.97 15.72 2.07
N LEU A 101 6.87 15.24 2.64
CA LEU A 101 5.71 14.74 1.90
C LEU A 101 5.09 15.83 1.01
N GLU A 102 4.88 17.01 1.57
CA GLU A 102 4.38 18.18 0.84
C GLU A 102 5.31 18.57 -0.32
N LYS A 103 6.63 18.58 -0.07
CA LYS A 103 7.62 18.88 -1.11
C LYS A 103 7.57 17.85 -2.22
N MET A 104 7.51 16.55 -1.87
CA MET A 104 7.42 15.46 -2.82
C MET A 104 6.16 15.56 -3.67
N TYR A 105 5.02 15.83 -3.05
CA TYR A 105 3.74 16.02 -3.73
C TYR A 105 3.76 17.19 -4.72
N ARG A 106 4.30 18.36 -4.31
CA ARG A 106 4.43 19.53 -5.20
C ARG A 106 5.30 19.23 -6.42
N GLN A 107 6.41 18.52 -6.24
CA GLN A 107 7.29 18.14 -7.35
C GLN A 107 6.62 17.17 -8.32
N GLN A 108 5.83 16.25 -7.82
CA GLN A 108 5.06 15.32 -8.66
C GLN A 108 4.06 16.06 -9.57
N ILE A 109 3.47 17.16 -9.09
CA ILE A 109 2.54 17.98 -9.88
C ILE A 109 3.29 18.85 -10.90
N ARG A 110 4.39 19.51 -10.50
CA ARG A 110 5.13 20.47 -11.32
C ARG A 110 5.93 19.79 -12.43
N LYS A 111 6.55 18.66 -12.14
CA LYS A 111 7.40 17.88 -13.07
C LYS A 111 8.45 18.75 -13.81
N GLU A 112 9.09 19.66 -13.07
CA GLU A 112 10.17 20.49 -13.60
C GLU A 112 11.38 19.65 -14.02
N TYR A 113 12.26 20.21 -14.85
CA TYR A 113 13.48 19.50 -15.28
C TYR A 113 14.27 18.96 -14.08
N GLY A 114 14.62 17.67 -14.10
CA GLY A 114 15.31 17.00 -12.98
C GLY A 114 14.40 16.59 -11.81
N TYR A 115 13.07 16.71 -11.94
CA TYR A 115 12.13 16.38 -10.85
C TYR A 115 12.28 14.96 -10.35
N GLU A 116 12.63 13.99 -11.20
CA GLU A 116 12.82 12.59 -10.81
C GLU A 116 13.99 12.42 -9.82
N LEU A 117 15.10 13.09 -10.08
CA LEU A 117 16.25 13.11 -9.17
C LEU A 117 15.89 13.74 -7.83
N LEU A 118 15.13 14.85 -7.88
CA LEU A 118 14.65 15.51 -6.67
C LEU A 118 13.66 14.63 -5.91
N MET A 119 12.74 13.94 -6.59
CA MET A 119 11.83 12.98 -5.98
C MET A 119 12.59 11.84 -5.27
N GLN A 120 13.62 11.30 -5.90
CA GLN A 120 14.48 10.28 -5.29
C GLN A 120 15.21 10.82 -4.06
N SER A 121 15.77 12.02 -4.15
CA SER A 121 16.44 12.67 -3.01
C SER A 121 15.49 12.84 -1.82
N ILE A 122 14.28 13.37 -2.04
CA ILE A 122 13.27 13.55 -0.99
C ILE A 122 12.85 12.19 -0.42
N PHE A 123 12.70 11.18 -1.27
CA PHE A 123 12.34 9.84 -0.84
C PHE A 123 13.39 9.22 0.09
N TYR A 124 14.67 9.36 -0.22
CA TYR A 124 15.75 8.89 0.67
C TYR A 124 15.80 9.68 1.98
N GLN A 125 15.52 10.96 1.97
CA GLN A 125 15.40 11.75 3.20
C GLN A 125 14.23 11.26 4.08
N LEU A 126 13.08 10.95 3.48
CA LEU A 126 11.93 10.34 4.16
C LEU A 126 12.28 8.97 4.75
N LYS A 127 12.92 8.10 3.98
CA LYS A 127 13.37 6.78 4.47
C LYS A 127 14.37 6.91 5.63
N TYR A 128 15.32 7.81 5.52
CA TYR A 128 16.27 8.09 6.60
C TYR A 128 15.54 8.52 7.87
N LEU A 129 14.62 9.48 7.76
CA LEU A 129 13.83 9.97 8.89
C LEU A 129 12.97 8.86 9.52
N LEU A 130 12.32 8.03 8.71
CA LEU A 130 11.57 6.88 9.22
C LEU A 130 12.44 5.94 10.04
N VAL A 131 13.63 5.59 9.53
CA VAL A 131 14.52 4.63 10.19
C VAL A 131 15.14 5.21 11.45
N THR A 132 15.47 6.49 11.47
CA THR A 132 16.19 7.12 12.60
C THR A 132 15.25 7.62 13.71
N ALA A 133 14.09 8.17 13.34
CA ALA A 133 13.18 8.79 14.31
C ALA A 133 11.96 7.93 14.66
N TYR A 134 11.46 7.13 13.72
CA TYR A 134 10.19 6.40 13.90
C TYR A 134 10.35 4.88 14.04
N ARG A 135 11.53 4.34 13.83
CA ARG A 135 11.76 2.89 13.96
C ARG A 135 11.50 2.41 15.39
N ILE A 136 10.73 1.32 15.50
CA ILE A 136 10.57 0.60 16.76
C ILE A 136 11.76 -0.35 16.89
N PRO A 137 12.60 -0.23 17.96
CA PRO A 137 13.71 -1.15 18.20
C PRO A 137 13.23 -2.60 18.33
N GLU A 138 14.07 -3.55 17.91
CA GLU A 138 13.73 -4.99 17.97
C GLU A 138 13.46 -5.49 19.39
N GLU A 139 14.15 -4.95 20.38
CA GLU A 139 13.97 -5.27 21.80
C GLU A 139 12.55 -4.95 22.33
N LYS A 140 11.81 -4.04 21.67
CA LYS A 140 10.41 -3.77 21.96
C LYS A 140 9.42 -4.64 21.17
N LYS A 141 9.90 -5.58 20.36
CA LYS A 141 9.04 -6.53 19.62
C LYS A 141 8.31 -7.49 20.55
N ASP A 142 8.85 -7.74 21.75
CA ASP A 142 8.23 -8.62 22.76
C ASP A 142 6.99 -8.02 23.44
N TYR A 143 6.58 -6.81 23.08
CA TYR A 143 5.37 -6.19 23.63
C TYR A 143 4.07 -6.63 22.93
N TYR A 144 4.15 -7.60 22.01
CA TYR A 144 2.97 -8.40 21.69
C TYR A 144 3.02 -9.65 22.56
N PRO A 145 2.23 -9.70 23.65
CA PRO A 145 2.18 -10.91 24.45
C PRO A 145 1.77 -12.06 23.51
N GLY A 146 2.64 -13.06 23.39
CA GLY A 146 2.45 -14.22 22.50
C GLY A 146 1.23 -15.08 22.80
N ASN A 147 0.34 -14.62 23.66
CA ASN A 147 -0.95 -15.19 24.05
C ASN A 147 -2.13 -14.25 23.77
N THR A 148 -1.95 -13.15 23.03
CA THR A 148 -3.08 -12.30 22.62
C THR A 148 -3.66 -12.78 21.29
N HIS A 149 -4.96 -12.60 21.13
CA HIS A 149 -5.67 -12.91 19.86
C HIS A 149 -5.03 -12.20 18.65
N SER A 150 -4.38 -11.05 18.86
CA SER A 150 -3.61 -10.31 17.84
C SER A 150 -2.37 -11.08 17.37
N GLY A 151 -1.58 -11.67 18.27
CA GLY A 151 -0.40 -12.47 17.89
C GLY A 151 -0.78 -13.76 17.14
N HIS A 152 -1.92 -14.36 17.51
CA HIS A 152 -2.46 -15.52 16.77
C HIS A 152 -2.88 -15.15 15.35
N LEU A 153 -3.57 -14.01 15.19
CA LEU A 153 -3.97 -13.52 13.87
C LEU A 153 -2.74 -13.17 13.01
N GLU A 154 -1.68 -12.61 13.59
CA GLU A 154 -0.44 -12.30 12.86
C GLU A 154 0.24 -13.55 12.30
N ARG A 155 0.30 -14.65 13.05
CA ARG A 155 0.82 -15.94 12.57
C ARG A 155 -0.02 -16.51 11.42
N ILE A 156 -1.34 -16.44 11.54
CA ILE A 156 -2.27 -16.94 10.53
C ILE A 156 -2.16 -16.11 9.25
N THR A 157 -2.12 -14.80 9.38
CA THR A 157 -1.95 -13.89 8.24
C THR A 157 -0.58 -14.00 7.58
N GLY A 158 0.47 -14.32 8.36
CA GLY A 158 1.79 -14.69 7.85
C GLY A 158 1.74 -15.90 6.93
N TYR A 159 1.13 -16.98 7.41
CA TYR A 159 0.92 -18.19 6.61
C TYR A 159 0.14 -17.93 5.32
N LEU A 160 -0.94 -17.16 5.39
CA LEU A 160 -1.72 -16.80 4.21
C LEU A 160 -0.92 -16.01 3.17
N ARG A 161 0.05 -15.20 3.59
CA ARG A 161 0.94 -14.47 2.67
C ARG A 161 1.97 -15.35 1.98
N GLU A 162 2.38 -16.43 2.62
CA GLU A 162 3.32 -17.40 2.02
C GLU A 162 2.60 -18.35 1.07
N HIS A 163 1.31 -18.66 1.34
CA HIS A 163 0.52 -19.66 0.62
C HIS A 163 -0.66 -19.07 -0.18
N TYR A 164 -0.68 -17.76 -0.42
CA TYR A 164 -1.84 -17.05 -0.97
C TYR A 164 -2.34 -17.58 -2.32
N ALA A 165 -1.45 -18.14 -3.15
CA ALA A 165 -1.79 -18.68 -4.46
C ALA A 165 -2.48 -20.05 -4.39
N GLU A 166 -2.36 -20.73 -3.26
CA GLU A 166 -2.95 -22.06 -3.04
C GLU A 166 -4.46 -21.98 -2.75
N GLU A 167 -5.15 -23.06 -2.95
CA GLU A 167 -6.55 -23.18 -2.56
C GLU A 167 -6.65 -23.44 -1.05
N ILE A 168 -6.84 -22.37 -0.28
CA ILE A 168 -6.97 -22.44 1.17
C ILE A 168 -8.41 -22.16 1.55
N SER A 169 -9.08 -23.12 2.17
CA SER A 169 -10.40 -22.92 2.78
C SER A 169 -10.25 -22.43 4.22
N LEU A 170 -11.32 -21.83 4.75
CA LEU A 170 -11.35 -21.45 6.17
C LEU A 170 -11.20 -22.67 7.08
N GLU A 171 -11.76 -23.80 6.67
CA GLU A 171 -11.70 -25.08 7.36
C GLU A 171 -10.27 -25.61 7.41
N THR A 172 -9.58 -25.63 6.26
CA THR A 172 -8.18 -26.05 6.17
C THR A 172 -7.29 -25.15 7.02
N LEU A 173 -7.47 -23.82 6.92
CA LEU A 173 -6.71 -22.86 7.70
C LEU A 173 -6.94 -23.02 9.20
N ALA A 174 -8.18 -23.22 9.61
CA ALA A 174 -8.52 -23.44 11.02
C ALA A 174 -7.88 -24.72 11.56
N ALA A 175 -7.93 -25.82 10.80
CA ALA A 175 -7.29 -27.09 11.17
C ALA A 175 -5.77 -26.94 11.30
N THR A 176 -5.10 -26.22 10.38
CA THR A 176 -3.65 -25.98 10.39
C THR A 176 -3.20 -25.30 11.70
N PHE A 177 -4.02 -24.39 12.24
CA PHE A 177 -3.70 -23.63 13.45
C PHE A 177 -4.37 -24.14 14.71
N GLY A 178 -5.10 -25.27 14.65
CA GLY A 178 -5.77 -25.87 15.81
C GLY A 178 -7.00 -25.11 16.28
N TYR A 179 -7.70 -24.41 15.39
CA TYR A 179 -8.92 -23.65 15.67
C TYR A 179 -10.15 -24.31 15.03
N CYS A 180 -11.32 -23.99 15.55
CA CYS A 180 -12.55 -24.24 14.79
C CYS A 180 -12.80 -23.11 13.77
N PRO A 181 -13.43 -23.39 12.62
CA PRO A 181 -13.68 -22.38 11.58
C PRO A 181 -14.47 -21.17 12.06
N THR A 182 -15.45 -21.40 12.92
CA THR A 182 -16.28 -20.33 13.51
C THR A 182 -15.45 -19.36 14.34
N TYR A 183 -14.53 -19.86 15.17
CA TYR A 183 -13.64 -19.04 15.97
C TYR A 183 -12.68 -18.24 15.08
N LEU A 184 -12.08 -18.89 14.08
CA LEU A 184 -11.19 -18.23 13.14
C LEU A 184 -11.92 -17.12 12.35
N SER A 185 -13.13 -17.38 11.86
CA SER A 185 -13.97 -16.37 11.19
C SER A 185 -14.25 -15.18 12.10
N LYS A 186 -14.57 -15.44 13.39
CA LYS A 186 -14.80 -14.38 14.38
C LYS A 186 -13.52 -13.58 14.66
N MET A 187 -12.36 -14.25 14.72
CA MET A 187 -11.06 -13.62 14.91
C MET A 187 -10.73 -12.64 13.76
N PHE A 188 -10.92 -13.05 12.50
CA PHE A 188 -10.74 -12.18 11.34
C PHE A 188 -11.66 -10.94 11.40
N ARG A 189 -12.94 -11.11 11.74
CA ARG A 189 -13.90 -10.01 11.85
C ARG A 189 -13.62 -9.08 13.01
N GLN A 190 -13.29 -9.64 14.18
CA GLN A 190 -13.14 -8.88 15.42
C GLN A 190 -11.80 -8.15 15.47
N TYR A 191 -10.71 -8.81 15.11
CA TYR A 191 -9.35 -8.28 15.24
C TYR A 191 -8.77 -7.82 13.90
N GLY A 192 -9.15 -8.46 12.79
CA GLY A 192 -8.76 -8.05 11.45
C GLY A 192 -9.73 -7.07 10.78
N ARG A 193 -10.94 -6.89 11.33
CA ARG A 193 -12.05 -6.07 10.76
C ARG A 193 -12.36 -6.38 9.30
N ILE A 194 -11.95 -7.54 8.84
CA ILE A 194 -12.12 -8.03 7.48
C ILE A 194 -12.51 -9.50 7.55
N ASN A 195 -13.32 -9.99 6.63
CA ASN A 195 -13.55 -11.42 6.58
C ASN A 195 -12.37 -12.15 5.91
N TYR A 196 -12.22 -13.43 6.22
CA TYR A 196 -11.12 -14.26 5.71
C TYR A 196 -11.01 -14.25 4.17
N LYS A 197 -12.15 -14.36 3.47
CA LYS A 197 -12.17 -14.40 2.00
C LYS A 197 -11.69 -13.10 1.38
N ASP A 198 -12.11 -11.97 1.93
CA ASP A 198 -11.69 -10.65 1.45
C ASP A 198 -10.23 -10.38 1.78
N TYR A 199 -9.75 -10.86 2.95
CA TYR A 199 -8.35 -10.81 3.31
C TYR A 199 -7.46 -11.57 2.31
N LEU A 200 -7.79 -12.83 2.02
CA LEU A 200 -7.05 -13.63 1.04
C LEU A 200 -7.13 -13.01 -0.37
N ARG A 201 -8.32 -12.50 -0.75
CA ARG A 201 -8.53 -11.82 -2.03
C ARG A 201 -7.68 -10.56 -2.16
N SER A 202 -7.50 -9.81 -1.07
CA SER A 202 -6.66 -8.60 -1.09
C SER A 202 -5.18 -8.93 -1.30
N ILE A 203 -4.66 -9.97 -0.66
CA ILE A 203 -3.28 -10.43 -0.86
C ILE A 203 -3.07 -10.86 -2.32
N ARG A 204 -3.95 -11.71 -2.85
CA ARG A 204 -3.91 -12.16 -4.24
C ARG A 204 -3.93 -11.00 -5.22
N PHE A 205 -4.77 -10.01 -4.95
CA PHE A 205 -4.88 -8.83 -5.78
C PHE A 205 -3.60 -7.99 -5.80
N GLU A 206 -2.93 -7.79 -4.66
CA GLU A 206 -1.67 -7.07 -4.59
C GLU A 206 -0.57 -7.75 -5.40
N HIS A 207 -0.49 -9.09 -5.33
CA HIS A 207 0.48 -9.84 -6.10
C HIS A 207 0.17 -9.80 -7.60
N ALA A 208 -1.10 -9.97 -7.98
CA ALA A 208 -1.55 -9.88 -9.37
C ALA A 208 -1.33 -8.47 -9.96
N LEU A 209 -1.57 -7.41 -9.19
CA LEU A 209 -1.30 -6.03 -9.61
C LEU A 209 0.19 -5.81 -9.86
N ARG A 210 1.04 -6.34 -9.01
CA ARG A 210 2.50 -6.25 -9.17
C ARG A 210 2.95 -6.95 -10.46
N GLU A 211 2.45 -8.17 -10.72
CA GLU A 211 2.77 -8.88 -11.95
C GLU A 211 2.24 -8.16 -13.20
N LEU A 212 1.07 -7.52 -13.12
CA LEU A 212 0.52 -6.70 -14.18
C LEU A 212 1.42 -5.51 -14.53
N GLU A 213 2.11 -4.94 -13.52
CA GLU A 213 3.01 -3.79 -13.68
C GLU A 213 4.43 -4.21 -14.12
N GLU A 214 4.90 -5.40 -13.74
CA GLU A 214 6.30 -5.81 -13.87
C GLU A 214 6.54 -6.85 -14.98
N THR A 215 5.49 -7.44 -15.56
CA THR A 215 5.62 -8.53 -16.53
C THR A 215 4.74 -8.33 -17.75
N ASP A 216 5.02 -9.10 -18.83
CA ASP A 216 4.22 -9.17 -20.03
C ASP A 216 3.22 -10.35 -20.02
N LEU A 217 2.96 -10.94 -18.87
CA LEU A 217 2.00 -12.03 -18.74
C LEU A 217 0.59 -11.57 -19.13
N THR A 218 -0.18 -12.50 -19.66
CA THR A 218 -1.60 -12.26 -19.96
C THR A 218 -2.41 -12.13 -18.68
N ILE A 219 -3.54 -11.46 -18.74
CA ILE A 219 -4.45 -11.31 -17.58
C ILE A 219 -4.90 -12.68 -17.05
N GLY A 220 -5.03 -13.68 -17.91
CA GLY A 220 -5.35 -15.06 -17.53
C GLY A 220 -4.24 -15.71 -16.71
N GLU A 221 -3.01 -15.62 -17.18
CA GLU A 221 -1.83 -16.16 -16.49
C GLU A 221 -1.62 -15.49 -15.15
N ILE A 222 -1.71 -14.15 -15.09
CA ILE A 222 -1.61 -13.37 -13.85
C ILE A 222 -2.68 -13.83 -12.85
N ALA A 223 -3.93 -13.95 -13.28
CA ALA A 223 -5.02 -14.35 -12.41
C ALA A 223 -4.78 -15.74 -11.81
N LEU A 224 -4.50 -16.73 -12.64
CA LEU A 224 -4.30 -18.12 -12.19
C LEU A 224 -3.08 -18.27 -11.29
N LYS A 225 -1.95 -17.67 -11.66
CA LYS A 225 -0.71 -17.70 -10.88
C LYS A 225 -0.88 -17.09 -9.48
N ASN A 226 -1.76 -16.11 -9.34
CA ASN A 226 -2.05 -15.44 -8.09
C ASN A 226 -3.28 -16.01 -7.35
N GLY A 227 -3.72 -17.21 -7.72
CA GLY A 227 -4.77 -17.95 -7.01
C GLY A 227 -6.20 -17.45 -7.26
N PHE A 228 -6.45 -16.63 -8.30
CA PHE A 228 -7.80 -16.33 -8.73
C PHE A 228 -8.38 -17.52 -9.49
N PRO A 229 -9.69 -17.81 -9.35
CA PRO A 229 -10.31 -18.94 -10.04
C PRO A 229 -10.31 -18.78 -11.57
N ASN A 230 -10.30 -17.55 -12.06
CA ASN A 230 -10.27 -17.19 -13.48
C ASN A 230 -9.92 -15.71 -13.68
N SER A 231 -9.66 -15.32 -14.93
CA SER A 231 -9.36 -13.94 -15.32
C SER A 231 -10.51 -12.97 -15.05
N GLN A 232 -11.76 -13.43 -15.14
CA GLN A 232 -12.94 -12.61 -14.90
C GLN A 232 -13.04 -12.16 -13.44
N ALA A 233 -12.71 -13.04 -12.50
CA ALA A 233 -12.71 -12.72 -11.06
C ALA A 233 -11.68 -11.62 -10.74
N PHE A 234 -10.48 -11.72 -11.30
CA PHE A 234 -9.46 -10.67 -11.19
C PHE A 234 -9.89 -9.37 -11.86
N SER A 235 -10.35 -9.44 -13.11
CA SER A 235 -10.75 -8.25 -13.88
C SER A 235 -11.90 -7.49 -13.24
N ARG A 236 -12.88 -8.18 -12.65
CA ARG A 236 -13.99 -7.57 -11.91
C ARG A 236 -13.48 -6.81 -10.69
N LEU A 237 -12.63 -7.43 -9.88
CA LEU A 237 -12.05 -6.80 -8.70
C LEU A 237 -11.15 -5.61 -9.08
N PHE A 238 -10.40 -5.75 -10.18
CA PHE A 238 -9.56 -4.67 -10.68
C PHE A 238 -10.40 -3.47 -11.11
N ARG A 239 -11.46 -3.70 -11.88
CA ARG A 239 -12.39 -2.64 -12.32
C ARG A 239 -13.09 -1.97 -11.15
N GLU A 240 -13.48 -2.74 -10.13
CA GLU A 240 -14.07 -2.22 -8.90
C GLU A 240 -13.13 -1.23 -8.19
N LYS A 241 -11.81 -1.55 -8.14
CA LYS A 241 -10.80 -0.72 -7.46
C LYS A 241 -10.24 0.43 -8.29
N TYR A 242 -10.10 0.26 -9.61
CA TYR A 242 -9.41 1.21 -10.49
C TYR A 242 -10.31 1.88 -11.52
N GLY A 243 -11.57 1.49 -11.62
CA GLY A 243 -12.54 2.04 -12.58
C GLY A 243 -12.35 1.62 -14.03
N ILE A 244 -11.24 0.96 -14.36
CA ILE A 244 -10.87 0.49 -15.71
C ILE A 244 -10.54 -1.01 -15.72
N LEU A 245 -10.46 -1.61 -16.88
CA LEU A 245 -10.04 -3.01 -17.03
C LEU A 245 -8.50 -3.15 -16.86
N PRO A 246 -8.01 -4.32 -16.38
CA PRO A 246 -6.56 -4.55 -16.26
C PRO A 246 -5.85 -4.52 -17.60
N THR A 247 -6.48 -4.94 -18.70
CA THR A 247 -5.94 -4.82 -20.07
C THR A 247 -5.73 -3.37 -20.49
N GLU A 248 -6.67 -2.50 -20.17
CA GLU A 248 -6.57 -1.05 -20.45
C GLU A 248 -5.48 -0.41 -19.60
N TYR A 249 -5.38 -0.80 -18.31
CA TYR A 249 -4.33 -0.34 -17.43
C TYR A 249 -2.94 -0.72 -17.94
N GLN A 250 -2.74 -1.98 -18.36
CA GLN A 250 -1.49 -2.48 -18.93
C GLN A 250 -1.10 -1.75 -20.22
N ARG A 251 -2.09 -1.48 -21.11
CA ARG A 251 -1.87 -0.70 -22.32
C ARG A 251 -1.40 0.72 -22.01
N ARG A 252 -2.06 1.41 -21.08
CA ARG A 252 -1.68 2.79 -20.67
C ARG A 252 -0.28 2.86 -20.06
N GLN A 253 0.13 1.85 -19.29
CA GLN A 253 1.49 1.77 -18.74
C GLN A 253 2.53 1.64 -19.87
N LYS A 254 2.30 0.76 -20.84
CA LYS A 254 3.19 0.58 -22.01
C LYS A 254 3.29 1.84 -22.88
N GLU A 255 2.19 2.55 -23.06
CA GLU A 255 2.16 3.83 -23.82
C GLU A 255 2.96 4.92 -23.08
N ASN A 256 2.84 5.01 -21.75
CA ASN A 256 3.59 5.96 -20.94
C ASN A 256 5.10 5.64 -20.93
N ASP A 257 5.48 4.37 -20.84
CA ASP A 257 6.87 3.94 -20.89
C ASP A 257 7.48 4.18 -22.29
N SER A 258 6.71 3.94 -23.36
CA SER A 258 7.13 4.21 -24.73
C SER A 258 7.29 5.71 -25.00
N ALA A 259 6.38 6.55 -24.51
CA ALA A 259 6.48 8.01 -24.62
C ALA A 259 7.69 8.55 -23.85
N ALA A 260 7.97 8.02 -22.65
CA ALA A 260 9.16 8.38 -21.89
C ALA A 260 10.46 7.97 -22.61
N PHE A 261 10.49 6.79 -23.22
CA PHE A 261 11.63 6.32 -24.01
C PHE A 261 11.86 7.15 -25.27
N LEU A 262 10.79 7.52 -25.99
CA LEU A 262 10.86 8.40 -27.17
C LEU A 262 11.40 9.80 -26.82
N MET A 263 10.97 10.36 -25.68
CA MET A 263 11.47 11.64 -25.19
C MET A 263 12.96 11.59 -24.87
N ILE A 264 13.45 10.49 -24.30
CA ILE A 264 14.88 10.28 -24.03
C ILE A 264 15.68 10.18 -25.33
N GLN A 265 15.17 9.47 -26.36
CA GLN A 265 15.81 9.37 -27.67
C GLN A 265 15.86 10.73 -28.39
N ILE A 266 14.78 11.48 -28.42
CA ILE A 266 14.72 12.83 -29.03
C ILE A 266 15.70 13.78 -28.34
N GLN A 267 15.81 13.74 -27.01
CA GLN A 267 16.77 14.54 -26.27
C GLN A 267 18.23 14.12 -26.54
N ALA A 268 18.51 12.82 -26.67
CA ALA A 268 19.83 12.33 -27.02
C ALA A 268 20.27 12.76 -28.44
N GLU A 269 19.36 12.67 -29.42
CA GLU A 269 19.62 13.14 -30.79
C GLU A 269 19.77 14.65 -30.87
N SER A 270 18.96 15.43 -30.17
CA SER A 270 19.08 16.90 -30.12
C SER A 270 20.41 17.35 -29.47
N SER A 271 20.91 16.61 -28.49
CA SER A 271 22.20 16.88 -27.84
C SER A 271 23.42 16.54 -28.72
N LEU A 272 23.25 15.60 -29.66
CA LEU A 272 24.28 15.26 -30.66
C LEU A 272 24.33 16.27 -31.81
N LEU A 273 23.18 16.80 -32.25
CA LEU A 273 23.10 17.82 -33.30
C LEU A 273 23.51 19.24 -32.84
N GLY A 274 23.47 19.52 -31.54
CA GLY A 274 23.93 20.78 -30.97
C GLY A 274 25.44 20.87 -30.71
N ARG A 275 26.21 19.83 -31.09
CA ARG A 275 27.68 19.77 -30.99
C ARG A 275 28.42 19.75 -32.33
N LEU A 276 27.72 19.97 -33.43
CA LEU A 276 28.25 20.25 -34.77
C LEU A 276 28.02 21.72 -35.13
#